data_d8c266ff8e871ed5af5e3e94aaa7e8d3
#
_entry.id   d8c266ff8e871ed5af5e3e94aaa7e8d3
#
_cell.length_a   1.000
_cell.length_b   1.000
_cell.length_c   1.000
_cell.angle_alpha   90.00
_cell.angle_beta   90.00
_cell.angle_gamma   90.00
#
_symmetry.space_group_name_H-M   'P 1'
#
loop_
_entity.id
_entity.type
_entity.pdbx_description
1 polymer ?
#
loop_
_entity_poly.entity_id
_entity_poly.type
_entity_poly.pdbx_seq_one_letter_code
_entity_poly.pdbx_strand_id
1 'polypeptide(L)'
;DAVGEAIARAWEKRRTLRDEALFTTWLTRILIRVCVDMQRRQKRMIPTDEVTDRPTESEHISALREAIDSLPQKARTMVVLYYMEGYDVYEVAKLMGVTKGAVCAGLARAREKLRVYIEEDAQ
;
A
#
# COMPACT_ATOMS: atom_id res chain seq x y z
N ASP A 1 -6.38 -0.13 -15.10
CA ASP A 1 -5.29 -0.89 -14.48
C ASP A 1 -4.26 0.05 -13.85
N ALA A 2 -4.03 -0.12 -12.55
CA ALA A 2 -3.10 0.72 -11.80
C ALA A 2 -1.68 0.70 -12.38
N VAL A 3 -1.20 -0.47 -12.77
CA VAL A 3 0.15 -0.62 -13.35
C VAL A 3 0.24 0.10 -14.70
N GLY A 4 -0.75 -0.08 -15.56
CA GLY A 4 -0.80 0.58 -16.86
C GLY A 4 -0.84 2.10 -16.71
N GLU A 5 -1.66 2.61 -15.80
CA GLU A 5 -1.74 4.06 -15.55
C GLU A 5 -0.44 4.59 -14.93
N ALA A 6 0.20 3.82 -14.05
CA ALA A 6 1.49 4.21 -13.47
C ALA A 6 2.58 4.32 -14.55
N ILE A 7 2.61 3.37 -15.48
CA ILE A 7 3.56 3.40 -16.60
C ILE A 7 3.32 4.63 -17.48
N ALA A 8 2.06 4.95 -17.78
CA ALA A 8 1.72 6.12 -18.56
C ALA A 8 2.16 7.43 -17.88
N ARG A 9 1.89 7.56 -16.58
CA ARG A 9 2.33 8.72 -15.79
C ARG A 9 3.86 8.80 -15.69
N ALA A 10 4.52 7.66 -15.52
CA ALA A 10 5.98 7.60 -15.48
C ALA A 10 6.57 8.12 -16.79
N TRP A 11 6.02 7.72 -17.92
CA TRP A 11 6.45 8.20 -19.22
C TRP A 11 6.28 9.71 -19.35
N GLU A 12 5.12 10.25 -18.95
CA GLU A 12 4.85 11.69 -18.98
C GLU A 12 5.82 12.46 -18.09
N LYS A 13 6.17 11.91 -16.93
CA LYS A 13 7.02 12.56 -15.93
C LYS A 13 8.48 12.13 -16.01
N ARG A 14 8.90 11.43 -17.07
CA ARG A 14 10.26 10.89 -17.19
C ARG A 14 11.36 11.92 -17.00
N ARG A 15 11.11 13.17 -17.35
CA ARG A 15 12.08 14.27 -17.20
C ARG A 15 12.28 14.72 -15.76
N THR A 16 11.36 14.36 -14.86
CA THR A 16 11.49 14.67 -13.44
C THR A 16 12.44 13.74 -12.71
N LEU A 17 12.75 12.58 -13.32
CA LEU A 17 13.75 11.66 -12.79
C LEU A 17 15.14 12.22 -13.11
N ARG A 18 15.82 12.74 -12.07
CA ARG A 18 17.12 13.38 -12.22
C ARG A 18 18.30 12.43 -12.01
N ASP A 19 18.08 11.37 -11.25
CA ASP A 19 19.11 10.40 -10.88
C ASP A 19 18.56 9.00 -11.07
N GLU A 20 19.22 8.20 -11.92
CA GLU A 20 18.80 6.82 -12.20
C GLU A 20 18.82 5.93 -10.94
N ALA A 21 19.67 6.24 -9.98
CA ALA A 21 19.73 5.52 -8.71
C ALA A 21 18.42 5.65 -7.91
N LEU A 22 17.64 6.70 -8.17
CA LEU A 22 16.36 6.97 -7.50
C LEU A 22 15.16 6.47 -8.29
N PHE A 23 15.38 5.72 -9.36
CA PHE A 23 14.31 5.24 -10.25
C PHE A 23 13.23 4.47 -9.50
N THR A 24 13.61 3.49 -8.69
CA THR A 24 12.66 2.66 -7.95
C THR A 24 11.80 3.50 -7.00
N THR A 25 12.41 4.42 -6.25
CA THR A 25 11.71 5.32 -5.33
C THR A 25 10.75 6.24 -6.10
N TRP A 26 11.23 6.81 -7.19
CA TRP A 26 10.45 7.69 -8.05
C TRP A 26 9.23 6.96 -8.63
N LEU A 27 9.42 5.77 -9.18
CA LEU A 27 8.35 4.96 -9.76
C LEU A 27 7.35 4.51 -8.70
N THR A 28 7.84 4.08 -7.53
CA THR A 28 6.98 3.68 -6.40
C THR A 28 6.09 4.83 -5.96
N ARG A 29 6.62 6.04 -5.91
CA ARG A 29 5.85 7.24 -5.55
C ARG A 29 4.72 7.48 -6.55
N ILE A 30 4.99 7.33 -7.84
CA ILE A 30 3.98 7.47 -8.90
C ILE A 30 2.90 6.39 -8.74
N LEU A 31 3.30 5.14 -8.51
CA LEU A 31 2.37 4.03 -8.34
C LEU A 31 1.46 4.23 -7.11
N ILE A 32 2.01 4.69 -5.99
CA ILE A 32 1.22 4.99 -4.78
C ILE A 32 0.17 6.04 -5.10
N ARG A 33 0.55 7.10 -5.82
CA ARG A 33 -0.38 8.17 -6.19
C ARG A 33 -1.50 7.66 -7.09
N VAL A 34 -1.16 6.82 -8.06
CA VAL A 34 -2.15 6.18 -8.94
C VAL A 34 -3.15 5.35 -8.12
N CYS A 35 -2.65 4.52 -7.20
CA CYS A 35 -3.50 3.68 -6.36
C CYS A 35 -4.42 4.52 -5.49
N VAL A 36 -3.91 5.59 -4.88
CA VAL A 36 -4.72 6.53 -4.07
C VAL A 36 -5.82 7.16 -4.91
N ASP A 37 -5.48 7.65 -6.10
CA ASP A 37 -6.44 8.30 -6.99
C ASP A 37 -7.53 7.32 -7.45
N MET A 38 -7.16 6.08 -7.78
CA MET A 38 -8.10 5.05 -8.19
C MET A 38 -9.07 4.68 -7.06
N GLN A 39 -8.57 4.57 -5.83
CA GLN A 39 -9.41 4.26 -4.68
C GLN A 39 -10.39 5.39 -4.36
N ARG A 40 -9.97 6.64 -4.55
CA ARG A 40 -10.87 7.79 -4.40
C ARG A 40 -12.00 7.75 -5.42
N ARG A 41 -11.71 7.33 -6.66
CA ARG A 41 -12.72 7.17 -7.69
C ARG A 41 -13.70 6.05 -7.35
N GLN A 42 -13.21 4.93 -6.83
CA GLN A 42 -14.06 3.81 -6.41
C GLN A 42 -15.00 4.18 -5.26
N LYS A 43 -14.55 5.01 -4.33
CA LYS A 43 -15.41 5.49 -3.23
C LYS A 43 -16.57 6.37 -3.72
N ARG A 44 -16.41 7.01 -4.86
CA ARG A 44 -17.45 7.84 -5.48
C ARG A 44 -18.43 7.01 -6.31
N MET A 45 -18.06 5.80 -6.67
CA MET A 45 -18.92 4.85 -7.37
C MET A 45 -19.59 3.95 -6.34
N ILE A 46 -20.83 3.52 -6.65
CA ILE A 46 -21.53 2.51 -5.84
C ILE A 46 -20.64 1.27 -5.82
N PRO A 47 -20.32 0.71 -4.64
CA PRO A 47 -19.47 -0.47 -4.58
C PRO A 47 -20.16 -1.61 -5.33
N THR A 48 -19.58 -1.97 -6.46
CA THR A 48 -19.90 -3.24 -7.10
C THR A 48 -19.12 -4.30 -6.36
N ASP A 49 -19.81 -5.33 -5.91
CA ASP A 49 -19.18 -6.51 -5.35
C ASP A 49 -18.38 -7.21 -6.46
N GLU A 50 -17.23 -6.66 -6.77
CA GLU A 50 -16.30 -7.35 -7.63
C GLU A 50 -15.64 -8.45 -6.83
N VAL A 51 -16.12 -9.66 -7.06
CA VAL A 51 -15.42 -10.85 -6.62
C VAL A 51 -14.11 -10.90 -7.41
N THR A 52 -13.06 -10.35 -6.83
CA THR A 52 -11.73 -10.56 -7.38
C THR A 52 -11.41 -12.04 -7.20
N ASP A 53 -11.23 -12.74 -8.32
CA ASP A 53 -10.72 -14.11 -8.31
C ASP A 53 -9.30 -14.08 -7.74
N ARG A 54 -9.20 -14.24 -6.43
CA ARG A 54 -7.92 -14.38 -5.76
C ARG A 54 -7.45 -15.82 -5.90
N PRO A 55 -6.15 -16.07 -6.14
CA PRO A 55 -5.62 -17.42 -6.16
C PRO A 55 -5.89 -18.10 -4.82
N THR A 56 -6.13 -19.41 -4.87
CA THR A 56 -6.42 -20.22 -3.68
C THR A 56 -5.23 -20.16 -2.73
N GLU A 57 -5.39 -19.46 -1.63
CA GLU A 57 -4.36 -19.33 -0.59
C GLU A 57 -4.78 -20.17 0.61
N SER A 58 -3.82 -20.49 1.47
CA SER A 58 -4.14 -21.13 2.74
C SER A 58 -5.06 -20.22 3.56
N GLU A 59 -5.93 -20.82 4.39
CA GLU A 59 -6.88 -20.05 5.20
C GLU A 59 -6.22 -18.98 6.08
N HIS A 60 -5.01 -19.26 6.59
CA HIS A 60 -4.25 -18.31 7.42
C HIS A 60 -3.81 -17.08 6.63
N ILE A 61 -3.28 -17.30 5.43
CA ILE A 61 -2.85 -16.20 4.55
C ILE A 61 -4.06 -15.39 4.12
N SER A 62 -5.17 -16.05 3.82
CA SER A 62 -6.41 -15.38 3.44
C SER A 62 -6.96 -14.51 4.57
N ALA A 63 -6.96 -15.02 5.81
CA ALA A 63 -7.43 -14.24 6.98
C ALA A 63 -6.56 -13.03 7.24
N LEU A 64 -5.22 -13.17 7.15
CA LEU A 64 -4.30 -12.06 7.32
C LEU A 64 -4.48 -11.02 6.21
N ARG A 65 -4.64 -11.47 4.97
CA ARG A 65 -4.88 -10.58 3.83
C ARG A 65 -6.18 -9.80 4.00
N GLU A 66 -7.25 -10.45 4.44
CA GLU A 66 -8.53 -9.78 4.73
C GLU A 66 -8.37 -8.73 5.83
N ALA A 67 -7.60 -9.06 6.87
CA ALA A 67 -7.32 -8.11 7.96
C ALA A 67 -6.57 -6.88 7.45
N ILE A 68 -5.55 -7.09 6.61
CA ILE A 68 -4.81 -5.99 6.00
C ILE A 68 -5.72 -5.15 5.09
N ASP A 69 -6.56 -5.80 4.29
CA ASP A 69 -7.50 -5.12 3.39
C ASP A 69 -8.55 -4.30 4.17
N SER A 70 -8.85 -4.70 5.42
CA SER A 70 -9.79 -3.96 6.27
C SER A 70 -9.20 -2.69 6.90
N LEU A 71 -7.88 -2.53 6.85
CA LEU A 71 -7.23 -1.33 7.38
C LEU A 71 -7.57 -0.11 6.54
N PRO A 72 -7.60 1.09 7.16
CA PRO A 72 -7.67 2.33 6.38
C PRO A 72 -6.56 2.37 5.34
N GLN A 73 -6.84 2.98 4.20
CA GLN A 73 -5.93 3.01 3.05
C GLN A 73 -4.50 3.43 3.41
N LYS A 74 -4.34 4.50 4.18
CA LYS A 74 -3.00 4.98 4.57
C LYS A 74 -2.25 3.96 5.41
N ALA A 75 -2.93 3.36 6.39
CA ALA A 75 -2.34 2.35 7.26
C ALA A 75 -1.95 1.11 6.47
N ARG A 76 -2.81 0.67 5.55
CA ARG A 76 -2.53 -0.46 4.67
C ARG A 76 -1.29 -0.22 3.81
N THR A 77 -1.17 0.96 3.21
CA THR A 77 0.00 1.35 2.42
C THR A 77 1.27 1.32 3.27
N MET A 78 1.22 1.84 4.49
CA MET A 78 2.35 1.82 5.42
C MET A 78 2.79 0.39 5.74
N VAL A 79 1.85 -0.51 6.00
CA VAL A 79 2.11 -1.93 6.29
C VAL A 79 2.79 -2.61 5.11
N VAL A 80 2.26 -2.42 3.91
CA VAL A 80 2.82 -3.02 2.70
C VAL A 80 4.25 -2.52 2.45
N LEU A 81 4.47 -1.23 2.53
CA LEU A 81 5.79 -0.64 2.27
C LEU A 81 6.82 -1.08 3.32
N TYR A 82 6.42 -1.09 4.57
CA TYR A 82 7.34 -1.40 5.67
C TYR A 82 7.64 -2.90 5.77
N TYR A 83 6.60 -3.75 5.78
CA TYR A 83 6.76 -5.18 6.02
C TYR A 83 7.01 -6.01 4.76
N MET A 84 6.36 -5.67 3.66
CA MET A 84 6.47 -6.47 2.44
C MET A 84 7.58 -5.98 1.52
N GLU A 85 7.73 -4.66 1.38
CA GLU A 85 8.72 -4.07 0.48
C GLU A 85 10.04 -3.74 1.16
N GLY A 86 10.11 -3.79 2.50
CA GLY A 86 11.33 -3.61 3.26
C GLY A 86 11.83 -2.18 3.41
N TYR A 87 10.99 -1.18 3.16
CA TYR A 87 11.36 0.22 3.39
C TYR A 87 11.39 0.54 4.89
N ASP A 88 12.33 1.38 5.30
CA ASP A 88 12.35 1.87 6.68
C ASP A 88 11.32 3.00 6.88
N VAL A 89 11.13 3.43 8.12
CA VAL A 89 10.12 4.43 8.48
C VAL A 89 10.36 5.76 7.75
N TYR A 90 11.60 6.17 7.59
CA TYR A 90 11.95 7.41 6.89
C TYR A 90 11.62 7.33 5.41
N GLU A 91 11.92 6.20 4.79
CA GLU A 91 11.61 5.97 3.38
C GLU A 91 10.10 5.92 3.14
N VAL A 92 9.35 5.24 4.02
CA VAL A 92 7.88 5.19 3.95
C VAL A 92 7.30 6.59 4.06
N ALA A 93 7.77 7.39 5.02
CA ALA A 93 7.34 8.77 5.21
C ALA A 93 7.55 9.59 3.93
N LYS A 94 8.73 9.47 3.35
CA LYS A 94 9.10 10.17 2.12
C LYS A 94 8.24 9.73 0.93
N LEU A 95 8.03 8.43 0.76
CA LEU A 95 7.21 7.89 -0.33
C LEU A 95 5.75 8.34 -0.25
N MET A 96 5.22 8.40 0.97
CA MET A 96 3.82 8.76 1.19
C MET A 96 3.60 10.27 1.32
N GLY A 97 4.67 11.05 1.47
CA GLY A 97 4.55 12.49 1.69
C GLY A 97 3.97 12.85 3.05
N VAL A 98 4.27 12.06 4.07
CA VAL A 98 3.82 12.27 5.45
C VAL A 98 5.03 12.36 6.39
N THR A 99 4.79 12.70 7.65
CA THR A 99 5.86 12.76 8.64
C THR A 99 6.22 11.36 9.15
N LYS A 100 7.45 11.21 9.65
CA LYS A 100 7.89 9.99 10.31
C LYS A 100 6.96 9.63 11.47
N GLY A 101 6.54 10.62 12.26
CA GLY A 101 5.61 10.41 13.37
C GLY A 101 4.28 9.83 12.91
N ALA A 102 3.77 10.29 11.78
CA ALA A 102 2.54 9.77 11.18
C ALA A 102 2.69 8.31 10.79
N VAL A 103 3.86 7.93 10.22
CA VAL A 103 4.14 6.53 9.86
C VAL A 103 4.21 5.67 11.10
N CYS A 104 4.95 6.08 12.13
CA CYS A 104 5.07 5.34 13.39
C CYS A 104 3.70 5.14 14.05
N ALA A 105 2.88 6.17 14.10
CA ALA A 105 1.53 6.10 14.66
C ALA A 105 0.63 5.19 13.83
N GLY A 106 0.70 5.29 12.50
CA GLY A 106 -0.07 4.45 11.60
C GLY A 106 0.29 2.98 11.70
N LEU A 107 1.58 2.66 11.78
CA LEU A 107 2.06 1.29 11.96
C LEU A 107 1.65 0.73 13.32
N ALA A 108 1.73 1.54 14.39
CA ALA A 108 1.32 1.12 15.72
C ALA A 108 -0.16 0.75 15.76
N ARG A 109 -1.02 1.57 15.16
CA ARG A 109 -2.46 1.30 15.07
C ARG A 109 -2.75 0.07 14.21
N ALA A 110 -2.03 -0.09 13.12
CA ALA A 110 -2.17 -1.25 12.24
C ALA A 110 -1.79 -2.54 12.98
N ARG A 111 -0.66 -2.52 13.72
CA ARG A 111 -0.23 -3.66 14.54
C ARG A 111 -1.28 -4.06 15.56
N GLU A 112 -1.89 -3.08 16.20
CA GLU A 112 -2.93 -3.35 17.20
C GLU A 112 -4.14 -4.05 16.56
N LYS A 113 -4.56 -3.61 15.39
CA LYS A 113 -5.67 -4.25 14.66
C LYS A 113 -5.31 -5.63 14.14
N LEU A 114 -4.06 -5.83 13.72
CA LEU A 114 -3.57 -7.10 13.18
C LEU A 114 -3.15 -8.10 14.26
N ARG A 115 -2.95 -7.64 15.48
CA ARG A 115 -2.46 -8.44 16.59
C ARG A 115 -3.31 -9.69 16.86
N VAL A 116 -4.63 -9.55 16.82
CA VAL A 116 -5.56 -10.65 17.01
C VAL A 116 -5.30 -11.79 16.03
N TYR A 117 -5.06 -11.46 14.78
CA TYR A 117 -4.79 -12.44 13.73
C TYR A 117 -3.43 -13.11 13.89
N ILE A 118 -2.42 -12.34 14.30
CA ILE A 118 -1.06 -12.84 14.52
C ILE A 118 -1.02 -13.77 15.73
N GLU A 119 -1.71 -13.43 16.82
CA GLU A 119 -1.77 -14.25 18.04
C GLU A 119 -2.55 -15.55 17.83
N GLU A 120 -3.62 -15.53 17.05
CA GLU A 120 -4.37 -16.73 16.71
C GLU A 120 -3.53 -17.73 15.91
N ASP A 121 -2.66 -17.23 15.03
CA ASP A 121 -1.76 -18.08 14.24
C ASP A 121 -0.63 -18.70 15.08
N ALA A 122 -0.26 -18.08 16.20
CA ALA A 122 0.82 -18.56 17.07
C ALA A 122 0.37 -19.70 18.00
N GLN A 123 -0.92 -19.99 18.05
CA GLN A 123 -1.49 -21.09 18.81
C GLN A 123 -1.82 -22.27 17.88
#